data_b27b09311d38cc33ba8c3431c22b33ed
#
_entry.id   b27b09311d38cc33ba8c3431c22b33ed
#
_cell.length_a   1.000
_cell.length_b   1.000
_cell.length_c   1.000
_cell.angle_alpha   90.00
_cell.angle_beta   90.00
_cell.angle_gamma   90.00
#
_symmetry.space_group_name_H-M   'P 1'
#
loop_
_entity.id
_entity.type
_entity.pdbx_description
1 polymer ?
#
loop_
_entity_poly.entity_id
_entity_poly.type
_entity_poly.pdbx_seq_one_letter_code
_entity_poly.pdbx_strand_id
1 'polypeptide(L)'
;MATYLSFAPSATLRTFQFSSVDDFRKAVRKFQVEFTPFSPRISAEQALLNLPGLDLSLAQSFPRLADTRLAPNCTAICFSIDHRLPVRFNGVDVDKPMLALGHGGDRFTTLE
;
A
#
# COMPACT_ATOMS: atom_id res chain seq x y z
N MET A 1 14.50 9.63 -0.15
CA MET A 1 15.13 9.72 -1.49
C MET A 1 14.25 9.04 -2.51
N ALA A 2 14.06 9.63 -3.67
CA ALA A 2 13.25 9.06 -4.73
C ALA A 2 14.08 8.91 -6.01
N THR A 3 13.89 7.81 -6.73
CA THR A 3 14.52 7.53 -8.01
C THR A 3 13.44 7.42 -9.08
N TYR A 4 13.68 8.01 -10.24
CA TYR A 4 12.73 8.03 -11.33
C TYR A 4 13.32 7.35 -12.56
N LEU A 5 12.54 6.44 -13.16
CA LEU A 5 12.85 5.80 -14.43
C LEU A 5 11.63 5.93 -15.34
N SER A 6 11.87 6.37 -16.58
CA SER A 6 10.82 6.44 -17.60
C SER A 6 10.97 5.30 -18.58
N PHE A 7 9.89 4.52 -18.79
CA PHE A 7 9.84 3.38 -19.73
C PHE A 7 9.18 3.77 -21.06
N ALA A 8 8.25 4.72 -21.01
CA ALA A 8 7.51 5.25 -22.14
C ALA A 8 7.14 6.70 -21.80
N PRO A 9 6.70 7.52 -22.78
CA PRO A 9 6.32 8.91 -22.51
C PRO A 9 5.30 9.10 -21.40
N SER A 10 4.44 8.10 -21.14
CA SER A 10 3.37 8.14 -20.15
C SER A 10 3.59 7.20 -18.96
N ALA A 11 4.72 6.50 -18.89
CA ALA A 11 5.04 5.57 -17.81
C ALA A 11 6.21 6.09 -16.96
N THR A 12 6.04 6.14 -15.65
CA THR A 12 7.06 6.61 -14.71
C THR A 12 7.17 5.65 -13.53
N LEU A 13 8.38 5.17 -13.26
CA LEU A 13 8.69 4.39 -12.05
C LEU A 13 9.37 5.30 -11.03
N ARG A 14 8.86 5.26 -9.81
CA ARG A 14 9.43 5.96 -8.65
C ARG A 14 9.62 4.98 -7.51
N THR A 15 10.73 5.11 -6.79
CA THR A 15 11.01 4.33 -5.59
C THR A 15 11.21 5.25 -4.40
N PHE A 16 10.67 4.86 -3.26
CA PHE A 16 10.70 5.65 -2.03
C PHE A 16 11.13 4.77 -0.85
N GLN A 17 11.85 5.37 0.09
CA GLN A 17 12.14 4.79 1.40
C GLN A 17 11.61 5.74 2.47
N PHE A 18 10.95 5.19 3.48
CA PHE A 18 10.34 5.96 4.55
C PHE A 18 10.81 5.47 5.90
N SER A 19 11.15 6.42 6.78
CA SER A 19 11.42 6.17 8.19
C SER A 19 10.38 6.85 9.10
N SER A 20 9.44 7.58 8.52
CA SER A 20 8.38 8.32 9.20
C SER A 20 7.02 7.89 8.68
N VAL A 21 6.07 7.66 9.61
CA VAL A 21 4.67 7.34 9.27
C VAL A 21 4.03 8.47 8.46
N ASP A 22 4.33 9.72 8.82
CA ASP A 22 3.75 10.87 8.12
C ASP A 22 4.21 10.96 6.67
N ASP A 23 5.48 10.70 6.41
CA ASP A 23 6.00 10.68 5.04
C ASP A 23 5.40 9.54 4.23
N PHE A 24 5.25 8.37 4.84
CA PHE A 24 4.60 7.23 4.19
C PHE A 24 3.15 7.54 3.85
N ARG A 25 2.40 8.14 4.79
CA ARG A 25 1.00 8.53 4.58
C ARG A 25 0.84 9.50 3.43
N LYS A 26 1.75 10.48 3.30
CA LYS A 26 1.72 11.47 2.21
C LYS A 26 1.96 10.84 0.84
N ALA A 27 2.67 9.74 0.76
CA ALA A 27 2.93 9.04 -0.50
C ALA A 27 1.74 8.21 -0.98
N VAL A 28 0.84 7.82 -0.08
CA VAL A 28 -0.34 6.99 -0.38
C VAL A 28 -1.53 7.89 -0.72
N ARG A 29 -1.51 8.48 -1.90
CA ARG A 29 -2.46 9.57 -2.26
C ARG A 29 -3.88 9.12 -2.57
N LYS A 30 -4.09 7.88 -3.00
CA LYS A 30 -5.41 7.36 -3.40
C LYS A 30 -6.17 6.69 -2.26
N PHE A 31 -5.59 6.71 -1.07
CA PHE A 31 -6.17 6.11 0.12
C PHE A 31 -6.22 7.14 1.24
N GLN A 32 -7.29 7.11 1.99
CA GLN A 32 -7.30 7.69 3.33
C GLN A 32 -6.90 6.59 4.30
N VAL A 33 -5.75 6.73 4.93
CA VAL A 33 -5.19 5.67 5.76
C VAL A 33 -4.82 6.21 7.13
N GLU A 34 -5.33 5.55 8.16
CA GLU A 34 -4.91 5.74 9.54
C GLU A 34 -4.03 4.56 9.94
N PHE A 35 -2.78 4.82 10.27
CA PHE A 35 -1.81 3.83 10.71
C PHE A 35 -1.61 3.88 12.21
N THR A 36 -1.62 2.72 12.84
CA THR A 36 -1.14 2.54 14.21
C THR A 36 0.07 1.62 14.15
N PRO A 37 1.30 2.17 14.18
CA PRO A 37 2.51 1.35 14.15
C PRO A 37 2.73 0.66 15.49
N PHE A 38 3.30 -0.54 15.47
CA PHE A 38 3.63 -1.28 16.69
C PHE A 38 5.03 -0.96 17.22
N SER A 39 5.79 -0.14 16.52
CA SER A 39 7.11 0.31 16.90
C SER A 39 7.23 1.81 16.65
N PRO A 40 7.99 2.57 17.48
CA PRO A 40 8.21 4.00 17.25
C PRO A 40 9.08 4.28 16.02
N ARG A 41 9.87 3.30 15.60
CA ARG A 41 10.70 3.38 14.40
C ARG A 41 10.10 2.50 13.32
N ILE A 42 10.00 3.04 12.12
CA ILE A 42 9.50 2.29 10.96
C ILE A 42 10.55 2.26 9.87
N SER A 43 10.47 1.22 9.04
CA SER A 43 11.19 1.13 7.78
C SER A 43 10.22 0.65 6.73
N ALA A 44 10.00 1.43 5.69
CA ALA A 44 9.10 1.10 4.61
C ALA A 44 9.71 1.47 3.26
N GLU A 45 9.47 0.66 2.26
CA GLU A 45 9.88 0.90 0.89
C GLU A 45 8.68 0.77 -0.04
N GLN A 46 8.63 1.61 -1.04
CA GLN A 46 7.58 1.57 -2.05
C GLN A 46 8.15 1.80 -3.43
N ALA A 47 7.76 0.96 -4.38
CA ALA A 47 7.95 1.21 -5.80
C ALA A 47 6.58 1.50 -6.42
N LEU A 48 6.47 2.60 -7.12
CA LEU A 48 5.23 3.05 -7.73
C LEU A 48 5.45 3.23 -9.23
N LEU A 49 4.71 2.48 -10.04
CA LEU A 49 4.68 2.60 -11.48
C LEU A 49 3.35 3.23 -11.89
N ASN A 50 3.44 4.44 -12.44
CA ASN A 50 2.28 5.15 -12.96
C ASN A 50 2.16 4.88 -14.46
N LEU A 51 0.99 4.36 -14.86
CA LEU A 51 0.59 4.16 -16.24
C LEU A 51 -0.70 4.94 -16.51
N PRO A 52 -1.05 5.21 -17.77
CA PRO A 52 -2.34 5.85 -18.05
C PRO A 52 -3.51 5.00 -17.50
N GLY A 53 -4.27 5.58 -16.57
CA GLY A 53 -5.43 4.93 -15.96
C GLY A 53 -5.11 3.80 -14.98
N LEU A 54 -3.84 3.54 -14.67
CA LEU A 54 -3.44 2.44 -13.78
C LEU A 54 -2.20 2.81 -12.97
N ASP A 55 -2.26 2.61 -11.68
CA ASP A 55 -1.10 2.68 -10.79
C ASP A 55 -0.79 1.29 -10.25
N LEU A 56 0.47 0.87 -10.39
CA LEU A 56 0.98 -0.35 -9.77
C LEU A 56 1.88 0.04 -8.61
N SER A 57 1.62 -0.55 -7.45
CA SER A 57 2.41 -0.28 -6.25
C SER A 57 2.89 -1.58 -5.65
N LEU A 58 4.19 -1.64 -5.37
CA LEU A 58 4.82 -2.70 -4.60
C LEU A 58 5.37 -2.07 -3.33
N ALA A 59 4.91 -2.53 -2.18
CA ALA A 59 5.32 -1.97 -0.91
C ALA A 59 5.84 -3.05 0.03
N GLN A 60 6.97 -2.75 0.65
CA GLN A 60 7.43 -3.44 1.85
C GLN A 60 7.18 -2.48 3.02
N SER A 61 6.33 -2.91 3.92
CA SER A 61 5.81 -2.04 4.95
C SER A 61 6.27 -2.46 6.35
N PHE A 62 5.72 -1.86 7.36
CA PHE A 62 6.08 -2.07 8.77
C PHE A 62 4.91 -2.72 9.51
N PRO A 63 5.17 -3.43 10.63
CA PRO A 63 4.09 -3.98 11.46
C PRO A 63 3.16 -2.88 11.95
N ARG A 64 1.88 -3.01 11.63
CA ARG A 64 0.89 -1.98 11.89
C ARG A 64 -0.54 -2.49 11.85
N LEU A 65 -1.41 -1.74 12.51
CA LEU A 65 -2.83 -1.73 12.22
C LEU A 65 -3.11 -0.58 11.25
N ALA A 66 -3.75 -0.86 10.14
CA ALA A 66 -4.16 0.15 9.17
C ALA A 66 -5.66 0.13 8.96
N ASP A 67 -6.29 1.29 9.02
CA ASP A 67 -7.68 1.52 8.63
C ASP A 67 -7.66 2.36 7.35
N THR A 68 -8.14 1.79 6.27
CA THR A 68 -8.00 2.35 4.93
C THR A 68 -9.35 2.59 4.30
N ARG A 69 -9.51 3.73 3.65
CA ARG A 69 -10.66 4.05 2.81
C ARG A 69 -10.19 4.34 1.40
N LEU A 70 -10.78 3.64 0.43
CA LEU A 70 -10.46 3.81 -0.97
C LEU A 70 -11.13 5.06 -1.55
N ALA A 71 -10.40 5.82 -2.37
CA ALA A 71 -10.94 6.99 -3.04
C ALA A 71 -12.16 6.65 -3.92
N PRO A 72 -13.16 7.56 -4.06
CA PRO A 72 -14.44 7.24 -4.68
C PRO A 72 -14.39 6.70 -6.11
N ASN A 73 -13.41 7.13 -6.90
CA ASN A 73 -13.30 6.76 -8.31
C ASN A 73 -12.22 5.70 -8.58
N CYS A 74 -11.81 4.98 -7.54
CA CYS A 74 -10.75 3.97 -7.63
C CYS A 74 -11.31 2.57 -7.45
N THR A 75 -10.73 1.63 -8.18
CA THR A 75 -10.85 0.19 -7.91
C THR A 75 -9.46 -0.32 -7.58
N ALA A 76 -9.33 -1.09 -6.53
CA ALA A 76 -8.05 -1.62 -6.09
C ALA A 76 -8.07 -3.14 -6.06
N ILE A 77 -6.99 -3.75 -6.50
CA ILE A 77 -6.71 -5.18 -6.32
C ILE A 77 -5.43 -5.29 -5.54
N CYS A 78 -5.49 -5.96 -4.41
CA CYS A 78 -4.35 -6.10 -3.51
C CYS A 78 -4.10 -7.57 -3.20
N PHE A 79 -2.83 -7.93 -3.07
CA PHE A 79 -2.44 -9.25 -2.60
C PHE A 79 -1.06 -9.19 -1.94
N SER A 80 -0.81 -10.13 -1.03
CA SER A 80 0.48 -10.28 -0.39
C SER A 80 1.36 -11.21 -1.22
N ILE A 81 2.60 -10.80 -1.50
CA ILE A 81 3.56 -11.61 -2.24
C ILE A 81 4.17 -12.66 -1.32
N ASP A 82 4.46 -12.31 -0.06
CA ASP A 82 5.01 -13.23 0.92
C ASP A 82 3.93 -13.71 1.89
N HIS A 83 3.42 -14.90 1.65
CA HIS A 83 2.35 -15.50 2.46
C HIS A 83 2.82 -16.07 3.80
N ARG A 84 4.11 -16.07 4.06
CA ARG A 84 4.67 -16.54 5.34
C ARG A 84 4.50 -15.51 6.44
N LEU A 85 4.28 -14.24 6.08
CA LEU A 85 4.03 -13.17 7.04
C LEU A 85 2.56 -13.19 7.47
N PRO A 86 2.28 -13.15 8.78
CA PRO A 86 0.91 -13.14 9.26
C PRO A 86 0.23 -11.82 8.89
N VAL A 87 -0.95 -11.92 8.29
CA VAL A 87 -1.79 -10.79 7.93
C VAL A 87 -3.23 -11.09 8.33
N ARG A 88 -3.89 -10.10 8.93
CA ARG A 88 -5.32 -10.16 9.19
C ARG A 88 -6.01 -9.06 8.38
N PHE A 89 -6.96 -9.45 7.55
CA PHE A 89 -7.72 -8.56 6.69
C PHE A 89 -9.19 -8.57 7.09
N ASN A 90 -9.72 -7.42 7.50
CA ASN A 90 -11.09 -7.27 8.02
C ASN A 90 -11.42 -8.30 9.10
N GLY A 91 -10.47 -8.58 10.01
CA GLY A 91 -10.65 -9.54 11.09
C GLY A 91 -10.49 -11.01 10.71
N VAL A 92 -10.12 -11.30 9.45
CA VAL A 92 -9.91 -12.67 8.97
C VAL A 92 -8.42 -12.91 8.76
N ASP A 93 -7.91 -13.99 9.33
CA ASP A 93 -6.51 -14.38 9.13
C ASP A 93 -6.30 -14.86 7.69
N VAL A 94 -5.27 -14.32 7.05
CA VAL A 94 -4.85 -14.68 5.70
C VAL A 94 -3.72 -15.69 5.81
N ASP A 95 -4.03 -16.95 5.57
CA ASP A 95 -3.09 -18.07 5.70
C ASP A 95 -2.76 -18.73 4.35
N LYS A 96 -3.29 -18.22 3.26
CA LYS A 96 -3.10 -18.70 1.89
C LYS A 96 -3.23 -17.55 0.90
N PRO A 97 -2.80 -17.72 -0.37
CA PRO A 97 -2.93 -16.68 -1.39
C PRO A 97 -4.37 -16.19 -1.53
N MET A 98 -4.56 -14.87 -1.41
CA MET A 98 -5.85 -14.21 -1.54
C MET A 98 -5.71 -12.94 -2.34
N LEU A 99 -6.71 -12.63 -3.15
CA LEU A 99 -6.89 -11.33 -3.77
C LEU A 99 -7.96 -10.56 -3.00
N ALA A 100 -7.65 -9.32 -2.63
CA ALA A 100 -8.62 -8.39 -2.09
C ALA A 100 -9.03 -7.41 -3.20
N LEU A 101 -10.32 -7.28 -3.42
CA LEU A 101 -10.89 -6.35 -4.39
C LEU A 101 -11.66 -5.27 -3.65
N GLY A 102 -11.30 -4.01 -3.90
CA GLY A 102 -11.97 -2.85 -3.33
C GLY A 102 -12.54 -1.94 -4.40
N HIS A 103 -13.69 -1.35 -4.12
CA HIS A 103 -14.33 -0.33 -4.93
C HIS A 103 -14.33 1.01 -4.22
N GLY A 104 -14.52 2.09 -4.97
CA GLY A 104 -14.52 3.43 -4.42
C GLY A 104 -15.43 3.59 -3.21
N GLY A 105 -14.90 4.17 -2.14
CA GLY A 105 -15.58 4.36 -0.87
C GLY A 105 -15.50 3.18 0.09
N ASP A 106 -15.02 2.02 -0.31
CA ASP A 106 -14.85 0.86 0.56
C ASP A 106 -13.85 1.16 1.67
N ARG A 107 -14.13 0.63 2.85
CA ARG A 107 -13.24 0.68 4.02
C ARG A 107 -12.78 -0.72 4.37
N PHE A 108 -11.51 -0.83 4.72
CA PHE A 108 -10.96 -2.10 5.19
C PHE A 108 -9.86 -1.89 6.23
N THR A 109 -9.70 -2.88 7.08
CA THR A 109 -8.67 -2.91 8.13
C THR A 109 -7.67 -4.00 7.83
N THR A 110 -6.40 -3.70 8.00
CA THR A 110 -5.33 -4.69 7.92
C THR A 110 -4.50 -4.66 9.19
N LEU A 111 -4.15 -5.83 9.67
CA LEU A 111 -3.22 -6.06 10.76
C LEU A 111 -2.07 -6.90 10.22
N GLU A 112 -0.88 -6.35 10.24
CA GLU A 112 0.33 -6.99 9.71
C GLU A 112 1.43 -7.04 10.76
#